data_5f6dfc05c73420cca480f5afc76f9a25
#
_entry.id   5f6dfc05c73420cca480f5afc76f9a25
#
_cell.length_a   1.000
_cell.length_b   1.000
_cell.length_c   1.000
_cell.angle_alpha   90.00
_cell.angle_beta   90.00
_cell.angle_gamma   90.00
#
_symmetry.space_group_name_H-M   'P 1'
#
loop_
_entity.id
_entity.type
_entity.pdbx_description
1 polymer ?
#
loop_
_entity_poly.entity_id
_entity_poly.type
_entity_poly.pdbx_seq_one_letter_code
_entity_poly.pdbx_strand_id
1 'polypeptide(L)'
;GYAQFKTTRLGGNSVWVNGNSGTRYFYAHLSAWEGSSRNVSRGEVIGYVGATGNTSANHLHFEVHPGGGRDVNPYPYVRAVC
;
A
#
# COMPACT_ATOMS: atom_id res chain seq x y z
N GLY A 1 5.49 -1.90 -10.97
CA GLY A 1 5.82 -0.64 -10.35
C GLY A 1 6.92 -0.76 -9.31
N TYR A 2 7.25 0.35 -8.70
CA TYR A 2 8.28 0.41 -7.66
C TYR A 2 7.62 0.47 -6.28
N ALA A 3 7.98 -0.45 -5.39
CA ALA A 3 7.50 -0.48 -4.01
C ALA A 3 8.54 0.17 -3.10
N GLN A 4 8.14 1.24 -2.42
CA GLN A 4 8.96 1.94 -1.43
C GLN A 4 8.44 1.61 -0.03
N PHE A 5 9.25 0.97 0.77
CA PHE A 5 8.91 0.57 2.14
C PHE A 5 9.34 1.65 3.11
N LYS A 6 8.45 2.03 4.03
CA LYS A 6 8.78 3.00 5.05
C LYS A 6 7.92 2.81 6.30
N THR A 7 8.46 3.22 7.44
CA THR A 7 7.72 3.20 8.71
C THR A 7 7.35 4.61 9.08
N THR A 8 6.09 4.84 9.42
CA THR A 8 5.63 6.13 9.91
C THR A 8 4.87 5.95 11.22
N ARG A 9 4.70 7.06 11.97
CA ARG A 9 4.01 7.04 13.25
C ARG A 9 2.54 6.65 13.08
N LEU A 10 1.87 7.21 12.09
CA LEU A 10 0.43 6.98 11.87
C LEU A 10 0.17 5.71 11.06
N GLY A 11 0.92 5.51 10.00
CA GLY A 11 0.73 4.36 9.12
C GLY A 11 1.40 3.08 9.59
N GLY A 12 2.36 3.17 10.51
CA GLY A 12 3.16 2.03 10.92
C GLY A 12 4.02 1.52 9.76
N ASN A 13 4.13 0.21 9.61
CA ASN A 13 4.83 -0.38 8.48
C ASN A 13 3.98 -0.17 7.22
N SER A 14 4.51 0.60 6.27
CA SER A 14 3.75 1.07 5.11
C SER A 14 4.52 0.81 3.82
N VAL A 15 3.80 0.74 2.70
CA VAL A 15 4.37 0.63 1.37
C VAL A 15 3.67 1.60 0.44
N TRP A 16 4.46 2.39 -0.29
CA TRP A 16 3.99 3.14 -1.43
C TRP A 16 4.40 2.42 -2.70
N VAL A 17 3.44 2.08 -3.56
CA VAL A 17 3.74 1.50 -4.87
C VAL A 17 3.46 2.53 -5.94
N ASN A 18 4.49 2.88 -6.71
CA ASN A 18 4.35 3.77 -7.86
C ASN A 18 4.10 2.90 -9.09
N GLY A 19 2.88 2.92 -9.60
CA GLY A 19 2.51 2.15 -10.79
C GLY A 19 3.06 2.78 -12.06
N ASN A 20 3.21 1.96 -13.08
CA ASN A 20 3.73 2.42 -14.39
C ASN A 20 2.81 3.42 -15.08
N SER A 21 1.52 3.43 -14.72
CA SER A 21 0.54 4.36 -15.28
C SER A 21 0.54 5.73 -14.60
N GLY A 22 1.40 5.94 -13.59
CA GLY A 22 1.42 7.16 -12.81
C GLY A 22 0.51 7.14 -11.58
N THR A 23 -0.29 6.12 -11.40
CA THR A 23 -1.11 5.94 -10.20
C THR A 23 -0.24 5.42 -9.06
N ARG A 24 -0.41 6.01 -7.86
CA ARG A 24 0.29 5.56 -6.66
C ARG A 24 -0.70 4.84 -5.75
N TYR A 25 -0.23 3.77 -5.12
CA TYR A 25 -1.01 2.98 -4.17
C TYR A 25 -0.33 3.01 -2.81
N PHE A 26 -1.12 3.16 -1.73
CA PHE A 26 -0.60 3.19 -0.37
C PHE A 26 -1.21 2.07 0.45
N TYR A 27 -0.35 1.33 1.13
CA TYR A 27 -0.73 0.22 2.02
C TYR A 27 -0.16 0.52 3.39
N ALA A 28 -0.99 0.49 4.44
CA ALA A 28 -0.56 0.86 5.79
C ALA A 28 -0.96 -0.18 6.83
N HIS A 29 -0.39 -0.02 8.02
CA HIS A 29 -0.63 -0.86 9.20
C HIS A 29 -0.20 -2.31 9.01
N LEU A 30 0.79 -2.55 8.16
CA LEU A 30 1.29 -3.91 7.89
C LEU A 30 2.01 -4.46 9.12
N SER A 31 1.87 -5.77 9.37
CA SER A 31 2.61 -6.43 10.45
C SER A 31 4.09 -6.58 10.09
N ALA A 32 4.38 -6.80 8.81
CA ALA A 32 5.73 -6.96 8.32
C ALA A 32 5.76 -6.69 6.82
N TRP A 33 6.93 -6.38 6.29
CA TRP A 33 7.18 -6.29 4.86
C TRP A 33 7.72 -7.61 4.33
N GLU A 34 7.48 -7.85 3.03
CA GLU A 34 8.17 -8.92 2.32
C GLU A 34 9.32 -8.30 1.52
N GLY A 35 10.54 -8.53 1.98
CA GLY A 35 11.73 -8.01 1.31
C GLY A 35 12.01 -6.55 1.61
N SER A 36 12.55 -5.84 0.64
CA SER A 36 12.96 -4.44 0.74
C SER A 36 12.37 -3.64 -0.41
N SER A 37 12.60 -2.32 -0.40
CA SER A 37 12.17 -1.44 -1.50
C SER A 37 12.76 -1.93 -2.82
N ARG A 38 11.90 -2.14 -3.81
CA ARG A 38 12.28 -2.77 -5.08
C ARG A 38 11.18 -2.62 -6.12
N ASN A 39 11.49 -2.96 -7.36
CA ASN A 39 10.47 -3.14 -8.39
C ASN A 39 9.67 -4.40 -8.10
N VAL A 40 8.36 -4.32 -8.26
CA VAL A 40 7.44 -5.42 -8.00
C VAL A 40 6.53 -5.62 -9.21
N SER A 41 6.07 -6.86 -9.37
CA SER A 41 5.13 -7.25 -10.41
C SER A 41 3.73 -7.40 -9.83
N ARG A 42 2.73 -7.37 -10.70
CA ARG A 42 1.34 -7.61 -10.28
C ARG A 42 1.24 -8.96 -9.58
N GLY A 43 0.58 -8.98 -8.42
CA GLY A 43 0.39 -10.21 -7.64
C GLY A 43 1.55 -10.56 -6.72
N GLU A 44 2.66 -9.84 -6.82
CA GLU A 44 3.79 -10.08 -5.94
C GLU A 44 3.48 -9.67 -4.51
N VAL A 45 3.85 -10.49 -3.53
CA VAL A 45 3.60 -10.19 -2.12
C VAL A 45 4.55 -9.09 -1.67
N ILE A 46 3.99 -8.03 -1.07
CA ILE A 46 4.78 -6.89 -0.58
C ILE A 46 4.77 -6.79 0.94
N GLY A 47 3.82 -7.44 1.61
CA GLY A 47 3.73 -7.40 3.06
C GLY A 47 2.54 -8.18 3.57
N TYR A 48 2.29 -8.05 4.87
CA TYR A 48 1.27 -8.83 5.56
C TYR A 48 0.38 -7.91 6.39
N VAL A 49 -0.91 -8.18 6.39
CA VAL A 49 -1.88 -7.38 7.13
C VAL A 49 -1.58 -7.42 8.63
N GLY A 50 -1.72 -6.29 9.29
CA GLY A 50 -1.47 -6.19 10.71
C GLY A 50 -2.17 -5.02 11.37
N ALA A 51 -1.60 -4.53 12.46
CA ALA A 51 -2.16 -3.45 13.25
C ALA A 51 -1.08 -2.49 13.75
N THR A 52 -0.02 -2.28 12.95
CA THR A 52 1.04 -1.33 13.29
C THR A 52 0.60 0.12 13.04
N GLY A 53 1.23 1.06 13.72
CA GLY A 53 0.90 2.47 13.59
C GLY A 53 -0.31 2.84 14.46
N ASN A 54 -1.07 3.85 14.01
CA ASN A 54 -2.18 4.40 14.79
C ASN A 54 -3.47 3.62 14.56
N THR A 55 -3.49 2.37 15.00
CA THR A 55 -4.67 1.51 14.93
C THR A 55 -4.61 0.45 16.01
N SER A 56 -5.76 -0.07 16.42
CA SER A 56 -5.84 -1.14 17.41
C SER A 56 -6.41 -2.44 16.84
N ALA A 57 -6.71 -2.48 15.54
CA ALA A 57 -7.33 -3.63 14.89
C ALA A 57 -6.53 -4.07 13.68
N ASN A 58 -6.44 -5.39 13.47
CA ASN A 58 -5.83 -5.94 12.26
C ASN A 58 -6.68 -5.58 11.05
N HIS A 59 -6.12 -4.79 10.14
CA HIS A 59 -6.79 -4.42 8.90
C HIS A 59 -5.78 -3.84 7.93
N LEU A 60 -6.15 -3.76 6.66
CA LEU A 60 -5.37 -3.08 5.64
C LEU A 60 -6.00 -1.71 5.38
N HIS A 61 -5.19 -0.65 5.57
CA HIS A 61 -5.56 0.66 5.08
C HIS A 61 -4.99 0.82 3.67
N PHE A 62 -5.85 0.99 2.69
CA PHE A 62 -5.46 1.05 1.28
C PHE A 62 -5.95 2.33 0.64
N GLU A 63 -5.05 3.03 -0.06
CA GLU A 63 -5.36 4.27 -0.77
C GLU A 63 -4.95 4.16 -2.22
N VAL A 64 -5.71 4.81 -3.10
CA VAL A 64 -5.40 4.94 -4.53
C VAL A 64 -5.25 6.43 -4.83
N HIS A 65 -4.13 6.80 -5.43
CA HIS A 65 -3.80 8.19 -5.78
C HIS A 65 -3.57 8.29 -7.30
N PRO A 66 -4.62 8.52 -8.10
CA PRO A 66 -4.47 8.66 -9.56
C PRO A 66 -3.55 9.83 -9.89
N GLY A 67 -2.60 9.60 -10.78
CA GLY A 67 -1.59 10.60 -11.14
C GLY A 67 -0.67 11.00 -10.00
N GLY A 68 -0.66 10.25 -8.89
CA GLY A 68 0.12 10.58 -7.72
C GLY A 68 -0.45 11.71 -6.88
N GLY A 69 -1.68 12.16 -7.17
CA GLY A 69 -2.34 13.25 -6.50
C GLY A 69 -3.14 12.83 -5.27
N ARG A 70 -4.35 13.40 -5.13
CA ARG A 70 -5.23 13.11 -3.99
C ARG A 70 -5.75 11.68 -4.06
N ASP A 71 -5.93 11.05 -2.90
CA ASP A 71 -6.57 9.74 -2.83
C ASP A 71 -8.06 9.84 -3.21
N VAL A 72 -8.55 8.75 -3.80
CA VAL A 72 -9.94 8.62 -4.19
C VAL A 72 -10.51 7.34 -3.58
N ASN A 73 -11.84 7.15 -3.70
CA ASN A 73 -12.47 5.91 -3.24
C ASN A 73 -11.83 4.71 -3.95
N PRO A 74 -11.20 3.79 -3.20
CA PRO A 74 -10.51 2.65 -3.83
C PRO A 74 -11.45 1.55 -4.33
N TYR A 75 -12.72 1.57 -3.95
CA TYR A 75 -13.66 0.49 -4.25
C TYR A 75 -13.75 0.15 -5.75
N PRO A 76 -13.91 1.13 -6.66
CA PRO A 76 -13.99 0.78 -8.10
C PRO A 76 -12.72 0.11 -8.62
N TYR A 77 -11.56 0.48 -8.08
CA TYR A 77 -10.28 -0.08 -8.50
C TYR A 77 -10.11 -1.52 -8.02
N VAL A 78 -10.47 -1.79 -6.77
CA VAL A 78 -10.40 -3.14 -6.20
C VAL A 78 -11.40 -4.06 -6.90
N ARG A 79 -12.63 -3.58 -7.11
CA ARG A 79 -13.67 -4.35 -7.77
C ARG A 79 -13.29 -4.75 -9.20
N ALA A 80 -12.56 -3.90 -9.91
CA ALA A 80 -12.17 -4.16 -11.30
C ALA A 80 -11.19 -5.32 -11.44
N VAL A 81 -10.44 -5.67 -10.37
CA VAL A 81 -9.38 -6.69 -10.40
C VAL A 81 -9.65 -7.87 -9.47
N CYS A 82 -10.74 -7.85 -8.73
CA CYS A 82 -11.13 -8.94 -7.82
C CYS A 82 -12.39 -9.71 -8.35
#